data_907342b330cb0430e423376b1725e17b
#
_entry.id   907342b330cb0430e423376b1725e17b
#
_cell.length_a   1.000
_cell.length_b   1.000
_cell.length_c   1.000
_cell.angle_alpha   90.00
_cell.angle_beta   90.00
_cell.angle_gamma   90.00
#
_symmetry.space_group_name_H-M   'P 1'
#
loop_
_entity.id
_entity.type
_entity.pdbx_description
1 polymer ?
#
loop_
_entity_poly.entity_id
_entity_poly.type
_entity_poly.pdbx_seq_one_letter_code
_entity_poly.pdbx_strand_id
1 'polypeptide(L)'
;MSSIQAKIIMNNFKSFDKKMRSLSNLVDIYNKEFGYENTSKHLYRIEVLDNKKFIENMKRDGIICGLHYSALHQNSVYNKGKEFLRLPKTEKSQRRTVSLPMNERMSFNEKEYIIDKVKEYI
;
A
#
# COMPACT_ATOMS: atom_id res chain seq x y z
N MET A 1 -14.03 7.07 -25.87
CA MET A 1 -14.44 7.59 -24.55
C MET A 1 -15.77 8.32 -24.72
N SER A 2 -16.80 8.01 -23.93
CA SER A 2 -18.10 8.70 -24.02
C SER A 2 -18.01 10.11 -23.44
N SER A 3 -18.93 11.00 -23.83
CA SER A 3 -19.01 12.36 -23.28
C SER A 3 -19.27 12.38 -21.77
N ILE A 4 -19.98 11.39 -21.25
CA ILE A 4 -20.22 11.22 -19.81
C ILE A 4 -18.90 10.90 -19.08
N GLN A 5 -18.13 9.95 -19.60
CA GLN A 5 -16.82 9.61 -19.03
C GLN A 5 -15.86 10.81 -19.05
N ALA A 6 -15.82 11.56 -20.14
CA ALA A 6 -15.02 12.77 -20.26
C ALA A 6 -15.41 13.80 -19.19
N LYS A 7 -16.70 14.03 -18.96
CA LYS A 7 -17.20 14.98 -17.96
C LYS A 7 -16.86 14.56 -16.52
N ILE A 8 -16.94 13.27 -16.22
CA ILE A 8 -16.51 12.71 -14.90
C ILE A 8 -15.01 12.95 -14.69
N ILE A 9 -14.17 12.64 -15.68
CA ILE A 9 -12.72 12.83 -15.60
C ILE A 9 -12.42 14.32 -15.39
N MET A 10 -12.99 15.23 -16.18
CA MET A 10 -12.78 16.67 -16.03
C MET A 10 -13.17 17.19 -14.65
N ASN A 11 -14.27 16.70 -14.07
CA ASN A 11 -14.65 17.07 -12.70
C ASN A 11 -13.66 16.57 -11.65
N ASN A 12 -13.13 15.36 -11.83
CA ASN A 12 -12.10 14.81 -10.93
C ASN A 12 -10.78 15.59 -11.04
N PHE A 13 -10.42 16.07 -12.24
CA PHE A 13 -9.24 16.91 -12.45
C PHE A 13 -9.27 18.21 -11.65
N LYS A 14 -10.43 18.83 -11.44
CA LYS A 14 -10.56 20.06 -10.64
C LYS A 14 -10.05 19.91 -9.19
N SER A 15 -10.09 18.71 -8.64
CA SER A 15 -9.64 18.42 -7.27
C SER A 15 -8.30 17.68 -7.22
N PHE A 16 -7.67 17.43 -8.37
CA PHE A 16 -6.48 16.59 -8.48
C PHE A 16 -5.32 17.11 -7.63
N ASP A 17 -4.97 18.39 -7.77
CA ASP A 17 -3.85 18.98 -7.02
C ASP A 17 -4.07 18.96 -5.51
N LYS A 18 -5.32 19.17 -5.07
CA LYS A 18 -5.68 19.08 -3.65
C LYS A 18 -5.48 17.66 -3.13
N LYS A 19 -5.94 16.66 -3.89
CA LYS A 19 -5.76 15.23 -3.54
C LYS A 19 -4.28 14.87 -3.48
N MET A 20 -3.50 15.30 -4.46
CA MET A 20 -2.06 15.02 -4.51
C MET A 20 -1.31 15.64 -3.34
N ARG A 21 -1.67 16.86 -2.92
CA ARG A 21 -1.11 17.49 -1.70
C ARG A 21 -1.45 16.71 -0.43
N SER A 22 -2.71 16.28 -0.29
CA SER A 22 -3.12 15.46 0.87
C SER A 22 -2.36 14.13 0.94
N LEU A 23 -2.19 13.45 -0.20
CA LEU A 23 -1.42 12.20 -0.27
C LEU A 23 0.09 12.44 -0.02
N SER A 24 0.66 13.53 -0.53
CA SER A 24 2.04 13.91 -0.24
C SER A 24 2.26 14.08 1.26
N ASN A 25 1.39 14.85 1.91
CA ASN A 25 1.45 15.05 3.36
C ASN A 25 1.35 13.72 4.13
N LEU A 26 0.47 12.81 3.71
CA LEU A 26 0.37 11.49 4.33
C LEU A 26 1.67 10.68 4.18
N VAL A 27 2.28 10.71 2.99
CA VAL A 27 3.58 10.06 2.73
C VAL A 27 4.66 10.64 3.63
N ASP A 28 4.71 11.98 3.77
CA ASP A 28 5.70 12.65 4.61
C ASP A 28 5.54 12.27 6.10
N ILE A 29 4.28 12.19 6.57
CA ILE A 29 3.98 11.72 7.94
C ILE A 29 4.47 10.28 8.13
N TYR A 30 4.09 9.37 7.24
CA TYR A 30 4.51 7.97 7.34
C TYR A 30 6.03 7.79 7.23
N ASN A 31 6.69 8.55 6.35
CA ASN A 31 8.15 8.54 6.23
C ASN A 31 8.82 8.94 7.56
N LYS A 32 8.34 10.00 8.18
CA LYS A 32 8.84 10.47 9.48
C LYS A 32 8.63 9.43 10.58
N GLU A 33 7.44 8.81 10.62
CA GLU A 33 7.06 7.89 11.70
C GLU A 33 7.73 6.52 11.59
N PHE A 34 7.99 6.05 10.37
CA PHE A 34 8.52 4.70 10.12
C PHE A 34 9.97 4.68 9.62
N GLY A 35 10.59 5.83 9.40
CA GLY A 35 11.97 5.92 8.94
C GLY A 35 12.20 5.50 7.48
N TYR A 36 11.19 5.66 6.61
CA TYR A 36 11.30 5.37 5.18
C TYR A 36 11.44 6.64 4.34
N GLU A 37 11.87 6.47 3.10
CA GLU A 37 11.94 7.53 2.08
C GLU A 37 11.06 7.19 0.87
N ASN A 38 9.80 6.81 1.12
CA ASN A 38 8.83 6.56 0.05
C ASN A 38 8.43 7.87 -0.64
N THR A 39 8.29 7.82 -1.97
CA THR A 39 7.85 8.98 -2.78
C THR A 39 6.52 8.71 -3.49
N SER A 40 6.07 7.45 -3.52
CA SER A 40 4.84 7.05 -4.18
C SER A 40 3.61 7.60 -3.45
N LYS A 41 2.71 8.22 -4.20
CA LYS A 41 1.40 8.70 -3.73
C LYS A 41 0.27 7.72 -4.05
N HIS A 42 0.63 6.49 -4.43
CA HIS A 42 -0.33 5.44 -4.75
C HIS A 42 -0.30 4.30 -3.73
N LEU A 43 0.89 3.80 -3.40
CA LEU A 43 1.09 2.74 -2.42
C LEU A 43 2.18 3.15 -1.44
N TYR A 44 1.89 3.12 -0.16
CA TYR A 44 2.91 3.24 0.87
C TYR A 44 3.28 1.86 1.39
N ARG A 45 4.50 1.43 1.11
CA ARG A 45 4.98 0.09 1.45
C ARG A 45 5.99 0.13 2.58
N ILE A 46 5.81 -0.80 3.51
CA ILE A 46 6.74 -1.07 4.60
C ILE A 46 7.21 -2.52 4.54
N GLU A 47 8.32 -2.82 5.22
CA GLU A 47 8.82 -4.17 5.39
C GLU A 47 8.54 -4.64 6.83
N VAL A 48 7.99 -5.85 6.96
CA VAL A 48 7.69 -6.50 8.23
C VAL A 48 8.30 -7.91 8.27
N LEU A 49 8.34 -8.56 9.42
CA LEU A 49 8.88 -9.92 9.53
C LEU A 49 8.01 -10.96 8.84
N ASP A 50 6.71 -10.89 9.02
CA ASP A 50 5.68 -11.76 8.43
C ASP A 50 4.46 -10.93 8.06
N ASN A 51 4.26 -10.72 6.76
CA ASN A 51 3.16 -9.88 6.29
C ASN A 51 1.78 -10.50 6.50
N LYS A 52 1.65 -11.82 6.51
CA LYS A 52 0.35 -12.47 6.75
C LYS A 52 -0.11 -12.20 8.17
N LYS A 53 0.77 -12.46 9.16
CA LYS A 53 0.50 -12.20 10.57
C LYS A 53 0.23 -10.71 10.82
N PHE A 54 1.03 -9.83 10.23
CA PHE A 54 0.83 -8.39 10.34
C PHE A 54 -0.53 -7.94 9.78
N ILE A 55 -0.87 -8.36 8.55
CA ILE A 55 -2.16 -8.02 7.92
C ILE A 55 -3.34 -8.54 8.74
N GLU A 56 -3.21 -9.74 9.32
CA GLU A 56 -4.25 -10.32 10.16
C GLU A 56 -4.45 -9.52 11.46
N ASN A 57 -3.38 -9.10 12.12
CA ASN A 57 -3.44 -8.26 13.31
C ASN A 57 -4.09 -6.91 12.99
N MET A 58 -3.61 -6.22 11.96
CA MET A 58 -4.17 -4.94 11.51
C MET A 58 -5.67 -5.07 11.17
N LYS A 59 -6.06 -6.19 10.55
CA LYS A 59 -7.47 -6.45 10.21
C LYS A 59 -8.34 -6.62 11.46
N ARG A 60 -7.83 -7.23 12.53
CA ARG A 60 -8.57 -7.32 13.81
C ARG A 60 -8.87 -5.94 14.40
N ASP A 61 -7.96 -4.99 14.20
CA ASP A 61 -8.14 -3.59 14.61
C ASP A 61 -8.90 -2.75 13.57
N GLY A 62 -9.53 -3.38 12.58
CA GLY A 62 -10.33 -2.70 11.55
C GLY A 62 -9.50 -1.99 10.46
N ILE A 63 -8.19 -2.23 10.40
CA ILE A 63 -7.28 -1.62 9.42
C ILE A 63 -7.01 -2.60 8.27
N ILE A 64 -7.39 -2.20 7.04
CA ILE A 64 -7.18 -3.04 5.85
C ILE A 64 -5.86 -2.68 5.19
N CYS A 65 -4.87 -3.56 5.35
CA CYS A 65 -3.59 -3.49 4.65
C CYS A 65 -3.61 -4.37 3.39
N GLY A 66 -2.75 -4.06 2.43
CA GLY A 66 -2.68 -4.76 1.15
C GLY A 66 -1.36 -5.47 0.90
N LEU A 67 -1.39 -6.51 0.06
CA LEU A 67 -0.21 -7.15 -0.50
C LEU A 67 -0.06 -6.75 -1.98
N HIS A 68 0.92 -5.90 -2.28
CA HIS A 68 1.21 -5.43 -3.63
C HIS A 68 2.69 -5.67 -3.97
N TYR A 69 3.01 -6.77 -4.66
CA TYR A 69 2.14 -7.83 -5.19
C TYR A 69 2.76 -9.20 -4.94
N SER A 70 1.99 -10.29 -5.19
CA SER A 70 2.55 -11.65 -5.18
C SER A 70 3.59 -11.82 -6.27
N ALA A 71 4.62 -12.62 -6.01
CA ALA A 71 5.70 -12.89 -6.96
C ALA A 71 5.15 -13.60 -8.22
N LEU A 72 5.35 -12.98 -9.37
CA LEU A 72 4.75 -13.45 -10.63
C LEU A 72 5.17 -14.87 -11.00
N HIS A 73 6.42 -15.25 -10.72
CA HIS A 73 6.91 -16.61 -11.01
C HIS A 73 6.22 -17.71 -10.18
N GLN A 74 5.52 -17.35 -9.09
CA GLN A 74 4.73 -18.27 -8.27
C GLN A 74 3.26 -18.29 -8.66
N ASN A 75 2.83 -17.42 -9.58
CA ASN A 75 1.46 -17.38 -10.06
C ASN A 75 1.24 -18.46 -11.13
N SER A 76 0.22 -19.30 -10.97
CA SER A 76 -0.08 -20.42 -11.88
C SER A 76 -0.24 -20.01 -13.35
N VAL A 77 -0.67 -18.78 -13.64
CA VAL A 77 -0.81 -18.26 -15.01
C VAL A 77 0.56 -18.09 -15.68
N TYR A 78 1.57 -17.65 -14.92
CA TYR A 78 2.92 -17.35 -15.43
C TYR A 78 3.93 -18.47 -15.21
N ASN A 79 3.58 -19.46 -14.39
CA ASN A 79 4.48 -20.52 -13.93
C ASN A 79 4.47 -21.76 -14.83
N LYS A 80 3.77 -21.76 -15.96
CA LYS A 80 3.65 -22.91 -16.86
C LYS A 80 5.03 -23.42 -17.30
N GLY A 81 5.37 -24.65 -16.89
CA GLY A 81 6.65 -25.28 -17.20
C GLY A 81 7.88 -24.70 -16.49
N LYS A 82 7.67 -23.88 -15.44
CA LYS A 82 8.74 -23.24 -14.66
C LYS A 82 8.55 -23.41 -13.14
N GLU A 83 7.96 -24.51 -12.75
CA GLU A 83 7.62 -24.82 -11.35
C GLU A 83 8.84 -24.83 -10.42
N PHE A 84 10.02 -25.02 -10.99
CA PHE A 84 11.29 -25.05 -10.24
C PHE A 84 12.03 -23.70 -10.19
N LEU A 85 11.48 -22.65 -10.83
CA LEU A 85 12.11 -21.33 -10.78
C LEU A 85 12.10 -20.78 -9.36
N ARG A 86 13.30 -20.54 -8.84
CA ARG A 86 13.50 -19.96 -7.51
C ARG A 86 14.10 -18.57 -7.63
N LEU A 87 13.44 -17.58 -7.02
CA LEU A 87 13.88 -16.19 -6.93
C LEU A 87 13.90 -15.76 -5.46
N PRO A 88 14.93 -16.16 -4.67
CA PRO A 88 14.91 -16.02 -3.21
C PRO A 88 14.68 -14.59 -2.72
N LYS A 89 15.27 -13.60 -3.38
CA LYS A 89 15.10 -12.18 -3.03
C LYS A 89 13.65 -11.72 -3.23
N THR A 90 13.05 -12.08 -4.37
CA THR A 90 11.65 -11.77 -4.69
C THR A 90 10.69 -12.47 -3.72
N GLU A 91 10.95 -13.73 -3.44
CA GLU A 91 10.13 -14.53 -2.51
C GLU A 91 10.22 -14.01 -1.07
N LYS A 92 11.40 -13.57 -0.64
CA LYS A 92 11.62 -12.91 0.65
C LYS A 92 10.83 -11.59 0.70
N SER A 93 10.98 -10.73 -0.31
CA SER A 93 10.29 -9.45 -0.39
C SER A 93 8.77 -9.64 -0.37
N GLN A 94 8.23 -10.61 -1.15
CA GLN A 94 6.80 -10.92 -1.16
C GLN A 94 6.25 -11.24 0.25
N ARG A 95 7.01 -11.98 1.07
CA ARG A 95 6.57 -12.38 2.42
C ARG A 95 6.69 -11.28 3.47
N ARG A 96 7.39 -10.21 3.16
CA ARG A 96 7.73 -9.15 4.11
C ARG A 96 7.11 -7.80 3.77
N THR A 97 6.72 -7.58 2.54
CA THR A 97 6.17 -6.28 2.11
C THR A 97 4.67 -6.20 2.40
N VAL A 98 4.26 -5.07 2.96
CA VAL A 98 2.86 -4.70 3.21
C VAL A 98 2.63 -3.29 2.72
N SER A 99 1.47 -3.04 2.13
CA SER A 99 1.01 -1.68 1.81
C SER A 99 0.03 -1.21 2.87
N LEU A 100 0.34 -0.06 3.46
CA LEU A 100 -0.53 0.61 4.43
C LEU A 100 -1.68 1.34 3.72
N PRO A 101 -2.78 1.62 4.43
CA PRO A 101 -3.87 2.41 3.87
C PRO A 101 -3.39 3.78 3.41
N MET A 102 -3.79 4.17 2.19
CA MET A 102 -3.54 5.49 1.62
C MET A 102 -4.83 6.06 1.04
N ASN A 103 -5.33 7.11 1.66
CA ASN A 103 -6.51 7.81 1.18
C ASN A 103 -6.38 9.32 1.47
N GLU A 104 -6.70 10.16 0.47
CA GLU A 104 -6.64 11.61 0.58
C GLU A 104 -7.66 12.20 1.58
N ARG A 105 -8.63 11.40 2.00
CA ARG A 105 -9.70 11.82 2.94
C ARG A 105 -9.47 11.36 4.38
N MET A 106 -8.36 10.67 4.66
CA MET A 106 -8.08 10.22 6.02
C MET A 106 -7.99 11.40 6.99
N SER A 107 -8.75 11.31 8.07
CA SER A 107 -8.70 12.23 9.19
C SER A 107 -7.38 12.12 9.96
N PHE A 108 -7.10 13.11 10.80
CA PHE A 108 -5.92 13.07 11.67
C PHE A 108 -5.95 11.86 12.61
N ASN A 109 -7.07 11.61 13.26
CA ASN A 109 -7.22 10.50 14.21
C ASN A 109 -7.04 9.13 13.55
N GLU A 110 -7.55 8.94 12.31
CA GLU A 110 -7.32 7.70 11.56
C GLU A 110 -5.84 7.48 11.24
N LYS A 111 -5.11 8.55 10.89
CA LYS A 111 -3.67 8.46 10.63
C LYS A 111 -2.89 8.07 11.89
N GLU A 112 -3.15 8.74 13.01
CA GLU A 112 -2.53 8.41 14.30
C GLU A 112 -2.83 6.97 14.72
N TYR A 113 -4.09 6.56 14.65
CA TYR A 113 -4.50 5.20 14.97
C TYR A 113 -3.75 4.14 14.14
N ILE A 114 -3.62 4.36 12.82
CA ILE A 114 -2.86 3.47 11.94
C ILE A 114 -1.38 3.44 12.34
N ILE A 115 -0.78 4.60 12.62
CA ILE A 115 0.62 4.71 13.02
C ILE A 115 0.88 3.93 14.31
N ASP A 116 0.03 4.10 15.30
CA ASP A 116 0.16 3.41 16.59
C ASP A 116 0.06 1.89 16.42
N LYS A 117 -0.92 1.42 15.63
CA LYS A 117 -1.07 -0.01 15.36
C LYS A 117 0.06 -0.60 14.52
N VAL A 118 0.59 0.15 13.58
CA VAL A 118 1.78 -0.27 12.83
C VAL A 118 2.97 -0.41 13.77
N LYS A 119 3.21 0.54 14.68
CA LYS A 119 4.31 0.48 15.66
C LYS A 119 4.15 -0.68 16.66
N GLU A 120 2.92 -1.05 16.98
CA GLU A 120 2.62 -2.19 17.86
C GLU A 120 2.97 -3.54 17.23
N TYR A 121 2.84 -3.67 15.89
CA TYR A 121 2.94 -4.95 15.18
C TYR A 121 4.16 -5.13 14.28
N ILE A 122 5.02 -4.12 14.15
CA ILE A 122 6.32 -4.23 13.43
C ILE A 122 7.35 -5.06 14.20
#